data_330a1c67f8d1b8370518a30285688377
#
_entry.id   330a1c67f8d1b8370518a30285688377
#
_cell.length_a   1.000
_cell.length_b   1.000
_cell.length_c   1.000
_cell.angle_alpha   90.00
_cell.angle_beta   90.00
_cell.angle_gamma   90.00
#
_symmetry.space_group_name_H-M   'P 1'
#
loop_
_entity.id
_entity.type
_entity.pdbx_description
1 polymer ?
#
loop_
_entity_poly.entity_id
_entity_poly.type
_entity_poly.pdbx_seq_one_letter_code
_entity_poly.pdbx_strand_id
1 'polypeptide(L)'
;MKLSTIFAGATLLAGITMAELDPIVIKGSKFFFKSNDTQFYMRGVAYQQELPSSSTGGTYYKDILADTTACKRDVPLLQELRTNAIRVYSIDPEADHTECMKLLTDAGIYVVVDMAQPAESINRNDPSWDNALYKRYTDVVDEMAKYTNTIGFFAGNEVSNQKNNTLASAFVKAAVRDIKRYIKAKNYRAMAVGYAANDDAEIRVDMANYFNCQSEEESIDFWGYNVYSWCGDSSYEKSGYKARTEEFANYSVPVFFAEYGCNLVEPRKFTDVAALYGDQMAKVWSGGIVYMYFQEANDYGLVTLKGDTASKLPDFFGYSKQIASVNPTGVKKADYSPSNTALESCPTIDGNWFARASPLPPSPNPDLCTCMDASLECVVKDDVSNKTFADLFNTVCGYGVCDGISTNATSGEYGSYSVCSAKEKLSFAFNRYYQEQKAKGNAASACDFAGAASTKIPKSPSSTCSSLLDAAGAEGTRAVTASPTGGSVLNSPSSSTGAAHPMATVSSVNIGLWQLGAYAVTAFVAGFGMILL
;
A
#
# COMPACT_ATOMS: atom_id res chain seq x y z
N MET A 1 -66.91 -18.38 40.83
CA MET A 1 -66.21 -17.66 39.77
C MET A 1 -64.77 -17.43 40.24
N LYS A 2 -63.84 -18.16 39.68
CA LYS A 2 -62.40 -18.00 39.99
C LYS A 2 -61.76 -17.28 38.81
N LEU A 3 -61.29 -16.05 39.02
CA LEU A 3 -60.48 -15.33 38.03
C LEU A 3 -59.00 -15.83 38.12
N SER A 4 -58.52 -16.40 37.05
CA SER A 4 -57.09 -16.73 36.87
C SER A 4 -56.40 -15.58 36.14
N THR A 5 -55.48 -14.94 36.84
CA THR A 5 -54.63 -13.87 36.30
C THR A 5 -53.43 -14.53 35.63
N ILE A 6 -53.29 -14.39 34.29
CA ILE A 6 -52.14 -14.83 33.53
C ILE A 6 -51.10 -13.70 33.54
N PHE A 7 -49.97 -13.89 34.20
CA PHE A 7 -48.79 -13.02 34.06
C PHE A 7 -48.02 -13.40 32.80
N ALA A 8 -48.09 -12.56 31.79
CA ALA A 8 -47.21 -12.67 30.64
C ALA A 8 -45.87 -11.98 30.97
N GLY A 9 -44.87 -12.78 31.25
CA GLY A 9 -43.50 -12.30 31.41
C GLY A 9 -42.92 -11.92 30.07
N ALA A 10 -42.76 -10.62 29.79
CA ALA A 10 -42.00 -10.11 28.68
C ALA A 10 -40.49 -10.20 29.03
N THR A 11 -39.81 -11.21 28.49
CA THR A 11 -38.36 -11.27 28.52
C THR A 11 -37.81 -10.23 27.54
N LEU A 12 -37.36 -9.11 28.06
CA LEU A 12 -36.55 -8.14 27.33
C LEU A 12 -35.20 -8.82 27.04
N LEU A 13 -35.00 -9.32 25.83
CA LEU A 13 -33.69 -9.61 25.26
C LEU A 13 -33.02 -8.25 25.03
N ALA A 14 -32.30 -7.77 26.05
CA ALA A 14 -31.31 -6.71 25.84
C ALA A 14 -30.23 -7.30 24.94
N GLY A 15 -30.36 -7.11 23.64
CA GLY A 15 -29.26 -7.30 22.71
C GLY A 15 -28.12 -6.40 23.16
N ILE A 16 -26.99 -6.99 23.55
CA ILE A 16 -25.75 -6.27 23.78
C ILE A 16 -25.34 -5.77 22.39
N THR A 17 -25.76 -4.55 22.04
CA THR A 17 -25.17 -3.84 20.90
C THR A 17 -23.75 -3.53 21.31
N MET A 18 -22.80 -4.28 20.76
CA MET A 18 -21.39 -3.96 20.85
C MET A 18 -21.22 -2.53 20.34
N ALA A 19 -20.64 -1.66 21.17
CA ALA A 19 -20.38 -0.30 20.76
C ALA A 19 -19.28 -0.35 19.68
N GLU A 20 -19.65 -0.10 18.44
CA GLU A 20 -18.68 0.13 17.37
C GLU A 20 -17.84 1.36 17.70
N LEU A 21 -16.53 1.32 17.41
CA LEU A 21 -15.69 2.51 17.49
C LEU A 21 -16.21 3.57 16.52
N ASP A 22 -16.19 4.82 16.98
CA ASP A 22 -16.56 5.97 16.17
C ASP A 22 -15.61 6.12 14.97
N PRO A 23 -16.06 5.98 13.72
CA PRO A 23 -15.18 6.05 12.57
C PRO A 23 -14.39 7.36 12.52
N ILE A 24 -13.15 7.27 12.09
CA ILE A 24 -12.31 8.44 11.83
C ILE A 24 -12.62 8.99 10.44
N VAL A 25 -12.81 10.30 10.36
CA VAL A 25 -13.08 11.03 9.11
C VAL A 25 -12.08 12.16 8.91
N ILE A 26 -11.90 12.58 7.66
CA ILE A 26 -10.99 13.67 7.29
C ILE A 26 -11.82 14.93 6.99
N LYS A 27 -11.32 16.09 7.44
CA LYS A 27 -11.74 17.43 6.98
C LYS A 27 -10.49 18.29 6.83
N GLY A 28 -10.20 18.71 5.58
CA GLY A 28 -8.94 19.40 5.28
C GLY A 28 -7.73 18.59 5.75
N SER A 29 -6.79 19.23 6.44
CA SER A 29 -5.55 18.61 6.91
C SER A 29 -5.65 17.92 8.27
N LYS A 30 -6.85 17.47 8.70
CA LYS A 30 -7.04 16.89 10.04
C LYS A 30 -7.93 15.66 10.05
N PHE A 31 -7.64 14.75 10.97
CA PHE A 31 -8.52 13.63 11.31
C PHE A 31 -9.46 14.00 12.45
N PHE A 32 -10.69 13.47 12.41
CA PHE A 32 -11.71 13.70 13.43
C PHE A 32 -12.48 12.43 13.74
N PHE A 33 -12.93 12.28 14.97
CA PHE A 33 -14.00 11.36 15.29
C PHE A 33 -15.29 11.83 14.62
N LYS A 34 -15.99 10.92 13.95
CA LYS A 34 -17.17 11.25 13.14
C LYS A 34 -18.32 11.83 13.95
N SER A 35 -18.62 11.23 15.12
CA SER A 35 -19.83 11.54 15.89
C SER A 35 -19.63 12.64 16.93
N ASN A 36 -18.43 12.72 17.57
CA ASN A 36 -18.17 13.67 18.64
C ASN A 36 -17.40 14.92 18.21
N ASP A 37 -17.02 14.98 16.93
CA ASP A 37 -16.35 16.12 16.28
C ASP A 37 -14.96 16.49 16.87
N THR A 38 -14.40 15.69 17.76
CA THR A 38 -13.07 15.98 18.30
C THR A 38 -11.98 15.58 17.31
N GLN A 39 -10.91 16.37 17.24
CA GLN A 39 -9.75 16.02 16.43
C GLN A 39 -9.08 14.76 16.98
N PHE A 40 -8.69 13.88 16.05
CA PHE A 40 -7.98 12.65 16.35
C PHE A 40 -6.47 12.85 16.12
N TYR A 41 -5.69 12.54 17.14
CA TYR A 41 -4.22 12.47 17.06
C TYR A 41 -3.78 11.03 17.21
N MET A 42 -3.02 10.53 16.25
CA MET A 42 -2.46 9.17 16.30
C MET A 42 -1.40 9.08 17.38
N ARG A 43 -1.61 8.22 18.37
CA ARG A 43 -0.60 7.68 19.28
C ARG A 43 -0.38 6.24 18.86
N GLY A 44 0.39 6.09 17.79
CA GLY A 44 0.48 4.86 17.05
C GLY A 44 1.70 4.02 17.41
N VAL A 45 1.60 2.72 17.13
CA VAL A 45 2.68 1.75 17.22
C VAL A 45 2.69 0.90 15.95
N ALA A 46 3.86 0.74 15.33
CA ALA A 46 4.05 -0.20 14.23
C ALA A 46 3.97 -1.63 14.79
N TYR A 47 2.96 -2.38 14.36
CA TYR A 47 2.61 -3.69 14.90
C TYR A 47 2.71 -4.73 13.80
N GLN A 48 3.92 -5.22 13.58
CA GLN A 48 4.23 -6.23 12.58
C GLN A 48 5.36 -7.12 13.10
N GLN A 49 5.26 -8.41 12.86
CA GLN A 49 6.27 -9.41 13.18
C GLN A 49 6.87 -9.99 11.91
N GLU A 50 8.19 -9.97 11.80
CA GLU A 50 8.90 -10.67 10.74
C GLU A 50 8.94 -12.17 11.01
N LEU A 51 8.78 -12.96 9.95
CA LEU A 51 9.05 -14.39 10.00
C LEU A 51 10.52 -14.65 9.64
N PRO A 52 11.17 -15.63 10.28
CA PRO A 52 12.51 -16.03 9.87
C PRO A 52 12.54 -16.30 8.38
N SER A 53 13.50 -15.71 7.66
CA SER A 53 13.65 -15.92 6.22
C SER A 53 13.73 -17.41 5.93
N SER A 54 12.85 -17.89 5.04
CA SER A 54 12.99 -19.23 4.50
C SER A 54 14.29 -19.31 3.70
N SER A 55 14.79 -20.54 3.46
CA SER A 55 16.04 -20.79 2.70
C SER A 55 16.08 -20.16 1.29
N THR A 56 15.03 -19.50 0.85
CA THR A 56 14.87 -18.84 -0.45
C THR A 56 15.11 -17.32 -0.42
N GLY A 57 15.40 -16.72 0.75
CA GLY A 57 15.76 -15.32 0.89
C GLY A 57 14.60 -14.36 0.56
N GLY A 58 14.04 -13.71 1.55
CA GLY A 58 13.00 -12.69 1.44
C GLY A 58 12.47 -12.36 2.82
N THR A 59 12.02 -11.13 3.04
CA THR A 59 11.29 -10.77 4.26
C THR A 59 9.86 -11.25 4.10
N TYR A 60 9.40 -12.02 5.07
CA TYR A 60 8.00 -12.42 5.18
C TYR A 60 7.45 -11.85 6.48
N TYR A 61 6.24 -11.31 6.42
CA TYR A 61 5.53 -10.87 7.60
C TYR A 61 4.52 -11.92 8.04
N LYS A 62 4.43 -12.13 9.35
CA LYS A 62 3.33 -12.87 9.95
C LYS A 62 2.09 -11.98 9.89
N ASP A 63 0.96 -12.53 9.47
CA ASP A 63 -0.32 -11.85 9.69
C ASP A 63 -0.65 -11.89 11.18
N ILE A 64 -0.30 -10.82 11.86
CA ILE A 64 -0.46 -10.72 13.30
C ILE A 64 -1.93 -10.50 13.70
N LEU A 65 -2.75 -9.94 12.81
CA LEU A 65 -4.17 -9.71 13.06
C LEU A 65 -5.02 -10.98 12.92
N ALA A 66 -4.48 -12.03 12.31
CA ALA A 66 -5.09 -13.37 12.28
C ALA A 66 -4.69 -14.23 13.49
N ASP A 67 -3.73 -13.77 14.34
CA ASP A 67 -3.29 -14.48 15.53
C ASP A 67 -3.99 -13.96 16.79
N THR A 68 -5.13 -14.55 17.11
CA THR A 68 -5.92 -14.21 18.31
C THR A 68 -5.12 -14.33 19.62
N THR A 69 -4.17 -15.27 19.70
CA THR A 69 -3.34 -15.45 20.90
C THR A 69 -2.37 -14.28 21.06
N ALA A 70 -1.74 -13.86 19.97
CA ALA A 70 -0.90 -12.68 19.95
C ALA A 70 -1.70 -11.42 20.32
N CYS A 71 -2.87 -11.21 19.73
CA CYS A 71 -3.70 -10.04 20.04
C CYS A 71 -4.14 -10.00 21.52
N LYS A 72 -4.56 -11.12 22.10
CA LYS A 72 -4.89 -11.19 23.54
C LYS A 72 -3.71 -10.87 24.46
N ARG A 73 -2.49 -11.25 24.05
CA ARG A 73 -1.25 -10.95 24.78
C ARG A 73 -0.88 -9.46 24.68
N ASP A 74 -0.98 -8.90 23.46
CA ASP A 74 -0.33 -7.63 23.11
C ASP A 74 -1.26 -6.42 23.30
N VAL A 75 -2.58 -6.55 23.11
CA VAL A 75 -3.52 -5.43 23.27
C VAL A 75 -3.43 -4.78 24.65
N PRO A 76 -3.34 -5.50 25.79
CA PRO A 76 -3.13 -4.86 27.10
C PRO A 76 -1.83 -4.05 27.18
N LEU A 77 -0.75 -4.51 26.55
CA LEU A 77 0.52 -3.79 26.51
C LEU A 77 0.45 -2.54 25.63
N LEU A 78 -0.27 -2.61 24.50
CA LEU A 78 -0.54 -1.45 23.67
C LEU A 78 -1.38 -0.40 24.41
N GLN A 79 -2.33 -0.81 25.26
CA GLN A 79 -3.08 0.11 26.12
C GLN A 79 -2.19 0.80 27.16
N GLU A 80 -1.20 0.09 27.75
CA GLU A 80 -0.22 0.71 28.66
C GLU A 80 0.61 1.78 27.95
N LEU A 81 0.86 1.63 26.64
CA LEU A 81 1.50 2.64 25.78
C LEU A 81 0.53 3.75 25.34
N ARG A 82 -0.72 3.76 25.83
CA ARG A 82 -1.78 4.69 25.40
C ARG A 82 -2.00 4.70 23.88
N THR A 83 -1.74 3.57 23.25
CA THR A 83 -1.91 3.38 21.81
C THR A 83 -3.37 3.54 21.44
N ASN A 84 -3.65 4.34 20.42
CA ASN A 84 -4.98 4.48 19.83
C ASN A 84 -5.00 4.16 18.33
N ALA A 85 -3.85 3.86 17.75
CA ALA A 85 -3.73 3.38 16.39
C ALA A 85 -2.55 2.39 16.27
N ILE A 86 -2.69 1.39 15.42
CA ILE A 86 -1.57 0.55 15.00
C ILE A 86 -1.44 0.62 13.48
N ARG A 87 -0.20 0.44 12.99
CA ARG A 87 0.08 0.20 11.58
C ARG A 87 0.52 -1.24 11.40
N VAL A 88 -0.09 -1.96 10.45
CA VAL A 88 0.34 -3.29 10.02
C VAL A 88 0.80 -3.24 8.57
N TYR A 89 1.93 -3.91 8.28
CA TYR A 89 2.60 -3.81 6.98
C TYR A 89 2.18 -4.90 6.00
N SER A 90 1.43 -5.90 6.48
CA SER A 90 0.84 -6.94 5.65
C SER A 90 -0.22 -7.71 6.42
N ILE A 91 -1.27 -8.11 5.72
CA ILE A 91 -2.25 -9.09 6.16
C ILE A 91 -2.48 -10.12 5.06
N ASP A 92 -2.98 -11.29 5.41
CA ASP A 92 -3.55 -12.26 4.48
C ASP A 92 -5.05 -12.00 4.38
N PRO A 93 -5.57 -11.46 3.27
CA PRO A 93 -6.99 -11.11 3.16
C PRO A 93 -7.94 -12.31 3.19
N GLU A 94 -7.42 -13.55 3.10
CA GLU A 94 -8.22 -14.77 3.22
C GLU A 94 -8.31 -15.27 4.68
N ALA A 95 -7.53 -14.70 5.60
CA ALA A 95 -7.55 -15.06 7.01
C ALA A 95 -8.70 -14.39 7.78
N ASP A 96 -9.04 -14.94 8.95
CA ASP A 96 -10.06 -14.39 9.85
C ASP A 96 -9.42 -13.42 10.87
N HIS A 97 -9.79 -12.16 10.78
CA HIS A 97 -9.31 -11.08 11.66
C HIS A 97 -10.34 -10.67 12.74
N THR A 98 -11.52 -11.28 12.74
CA THR A 98 -12.69 -10.84 13.52
C THR A 98 -12.39 -10.67 15.01
N GLU A 99 -11.77 -11.67 15.64
CA GLU A 99 -11.47 -11.62 17.08
C GLU A 99 -10.40 -10.58 17.42
N CYS A 100 -9.34 -10.48 16.63
CA CYS A 100 -8.29 -9.50 16.85
C CYS A 100 -8.79 -8.08 16.66
N MET A 101 -9.52 -7.81 15.56
CA MET A 101 -10.11 -6.51 15.28
C MET A 101 -11.13 -6.11 16.34
N LYS A 102 -11.86 -7.10 16.91
CA LYS A 102 -12.74 -6.87 18.04
C LYS A 102 -11.97 -6.47 19.31
N LEU A 103 -10.89 -7.18 19.65
CA LEU A 103 -10.05 -6.84 20.81
C LEU A 103 -9.48 -5.42 20.70
N LEU A 104 -9.02 -5.03 19.49
CA LEU A 104 -8.56 -3.68 19.20
C LEU A 104 -9.70 -2.65 19.34
N THR A 105 -10.90 -2.95 18.83
CA THR A 105 -12.08 -2.11 18.97
C THR A 105 -12.44 -1.89 20.43
N ASP A 106 -12.50 -2.95 21.23
CA ASP A 106 -12.80 -2.89 22.68
C ASP A 106 -11.74 -2.08 23.45
N ALA A 107 -10.50 -2.07 22.95
CA ALA A 107 -9.39 -1.28 23.50
C ALA A 107 -9.33 0.17 23.00
N GLY A 108 -10.20 0.57 22.07
CA GLY A 108 -10.18 1.91 21.46
C GLY A 108 -9.04 2.11 20.44
N ILE A 109 -8.55 1.02 19.81
CA ILE A 109 -7.41 1.04 18.91
C ILE A 109 -7.86 0.89 17.45
N TYR A 110 -7.49 1.87 16.64
CA TYR A 110 -7.70 1.89 15.20
C TYR A 110 -6.55 1.21 14.45
N VAL A 111 -6.79 0.90 13.17
CA VAL A 111 -5.80 0.23 12.31
C VAL A 111 -5.60 1.00 11.02
N VAL A 112 -4.35 1.19 10.61
CA VAL A 112 -3.94 1.61 9.27
C VAL A 112 -3.15 0.47 8.65
N VAL A 113 -3.47 0.08 7.42
CA VAL A 113 -2.96 -1.14 6.78
C VAL A 113 -2.20 -0.82 5.50
N ASP A 114 -1.01 -1.39 5.34
CA ASP A 114 -0.33 -1.40 4.05
C ASP A 114 -0.98 -2.45 3.15
N MET A 115 -1.37 -2.09 1.91
CA MET A 115 -2.03 -3.01 0.99
C MET A 115 -1.06 -3.97 0.31
N ALA A 116 0.19 -3.56 0.20
CA ALA A 116 1.28 -4.37 -0.34
C ALA A 116 1.77 -5.43 0.66
N GLN A 117 2.57 -6.35 0.17
CA GLN A 117 3.43 -7.23 0.98
C GLN A 117 4.80 -7.37 0.29
N PRO A 118 5.85 -7.85 0.97
CA PRO A 118 7.20 -7.86 0.39
C PRO A 118 7.33 -8.54 -0.96
N ALA A 119 6.55 -9.62 -1.21
CA ALA A 119 6.56 -10.36 -2.47
C ALA A 119 5.59 -9.80 -3.52
N GLU A 120 4.64 -8.97 -3.13
CA GLU A 120 3.58 -8.42 -3.98
C GLU A 120 3.43 -6.92 -3.71
N SER A 121 4.30 -6.15 -4.32
CA SER A 121 4.38 -4.69 -4.18
C SER A 121 4.83 -4.05 -5.49
N ILE A 122 4.60 -2.75 -5.63
CA ILE A 122 5.17 -1.98 -6.74
C ILE A 122 6.68 -1.93 -6.55
N ASN A 123 7.41 -2.58 -7.48
CA ASN A 123 8.87 -2.63 -7.44
C ASN A 123 9.46 -1.30 -7.89
N ARG A 124 10.37 -0.70 -7.11
CA ARG A 124 10.99 0.59 -7.43
C ARG A 124 11.88 0.56 -8.66
N ASN A 125 12.47 -0.59 -9.00
CA ASN A 125 13.43 -0.73 -10.11
C ASN A 125 12.76 -1.17 -11.43
N ASP A 126 11.59 -1.83 -11.33
CA ASP A 126 10.77 -2.27 -12.46
C ASP A 126 9.29 -2.12 -12.07
N PRO A 127 8.79 -0.88 -12.02
CA PRO A 127 7.48 -0.61 -11.47
C PRO A 127 6.37 -1.03 -12.42
N SER A 128 5.37 -1.72 -11.85
CA SER A 128 4.13 -2.07 -12.52
C SER A 128 2.92 -1.80 -11.60
N TRP A 129 1.79 -1.52 -12.22
CA TRP A 129 0.49 -1.52 -11.59
C TRP A 129 -0.44 -2.39 -12.45
N ASP A 130 -0.51 -3.67 -12.16
CA ASP A 130 -1.13 -4.69 -12.97
C ASP A 130 -2.32 -5.37 -12.25
N ASN A 131 -2.98 -6.27 -12.98
CA ASN A 131 -4.15 -6.98 -12.47
C ASN A 131 -3.87 -7.78 -11.18
N ALA A 132 -2.67 -8.32 -11.00
CA ALA A 132 -2.33 -9.10 -9.81
C ALA A 132 -2.21 -8.19 -8.58
N LEU A 133 -1.47 -7.08 -8.70
CA LEU A 133 -1.35 -6.09 -7.62
C LEU A 133 -2.69 -5.43 -7.30
N TYR A 134 -3.48 -5.09 -8.32
CA TYR A 134 -4.83 -4.55 -8.12
C TYR A 134 -5.72 -5.51 -7.34
N LYS A 135 -5.71 -6.80 -7.72
CA LYS A 135 -6.46 -7.82 -6.99
C LYS A 135 -6.00 -7.91 -5.53
N ARG A 136 -4.69 -7.99 -5.29
CA ARG A 136 -4.13 -8.01 -3.94
C ARG A 136 -4.62 -6.82 -3.10
N TYR A 137 -4.56 -5.62 -3.66
CA TYR A 137 -4.94 -4.39 -2.94
C TYR A 137 -6.44 -4.35 -2.66
N THR A 138 -7.26 -4.75 -3.64
CA THR A 138 -8.71 -4.81 -3.44
C THR A 138 -9.15 -5.88 -2.46
N ASP A 139 -8.48 -7.03 -2.42
CA ASP A 139 -8.76 -8.08 -1.43
C ASP A 139 -8.48 -7.59 0.00
N VAL A 140 -7.38 -6.86 0.23
CA VAL A 140 -7.08 -6.22 1.52
C VAL A 140 -8.15 -5.19 1.88
N VAL A 141 -8.59 -4.38 0.92
CA VAL A 141 -9.67 -3.41 1.15
C VAL A 141 -10.98 -4.11 1.52
N ASP A 142 -11.36 -5.18 0.79
CA ASP A 142 -12.60 -5.93 1.03
C ASP A 142 -12.60 -6.57 2.42
N GLU A 143 -11.46 -7.11 2.87
CA GLU A 143 -11.32 -7.67 4.21
C GLU A 143 -11.45 -6.58 5.28
N MET A 144 -10.66 -5.52 5.17
CA MET A 144 -10.56 -4.50 6.20
C MET A 144 -11.75 -3.53 6.24
N ALA A 145 -12.53 -3.45 5.16
CA ALA A 145 -13.76 -2.67 5.12
C ALA A 145 -14.85 -3.21 6.08
N LYS A 146 -14.75 -4.47 6.48
CA LYS A 146 -15.67 -5.11 7.45
C LYS A 146 -15.57 -4.48 8.84
N TYR A 147 -14.46 -3.82 9.18
CA TYR A 147 -14.13 -3.36 10.53
C TYR A 147 -14.14 -1.83 10.61
N THR A 148 -14.99 -1.27 11.49
CA THR A 148 -15.17 0.19 11.63
C THR A 148 -13.95 0.91 12.18
N ASN A 149 -13.06 0.19 12.88
CA ASN A 149 -11.79 0.70 13.39
C ASN A 149 -10.65 0.74 12.36
N THR A 150 -10.87 0.37 11.09
CA THR A 150 -9.91 0.64 10.00
C THR A 150 -9.99 2.12 9.61
N ILE A 151 -8.89 2.87 9.72
CA ILE A 151 -8.82 4.30 9.30
C ILE A 151 -8.66 4.39 7.79
N GLY A 152 -7.75 3.60 7.24
CA GLY A 152 -7.40 3.65 5.82
C GLY A 152 -6.19 2.79 5.48
N PHE A 153 -5.63 3.05 4.31
CA PHE A 153 -4.65 2.19 3.67
C PHE A 153 -3.45 2.98 3.16
N PHE A 154 -2.26 2.36 3.23
CA PHE A 154 -1.10 2.83 2.49
C PHE A 154 -1.03 2.09 1.14
N ALA A 155 -0.99 2.86 0.04
CA ALA A 155 -0.79 2.34 -1.31
C ALA A 155 0.67 1.96 -1.60
N GLY A 156 1.58 2.38 -0.73
CA GLY A 156 2.99 2.04 -0.77
C GLY A 156 3.74 2.64 0.39
N ASN A 157 4.90 2.04 0.68
CA ASN A 157 5.85 2.51 1.68
C ASN A 157 7.23 2.63 1.04
N GLU A 158 7.78 3.85 1.00
CA GLU A 158 9.12 4.15 0.48
C GLU A 158 9.43 3.51 -0.89
N VAL A 159 8.41 3.43 -1.76
CA VAL A 159 8.56 2.84 -3.10
C VAL A 159 9.59 3.61 -3.90
N SER A 160 9.40 4.93 -4.05
CA SER A 160 10.47 5.83 -4.47
C SER A 160 11.20 6.34 -3.23
N ASN A 161 12.51 6.16 -3.15
CA ASN A 161 13.31 6.55 -1.98
C ASN A 161 14.61 7.30 -2.32
N GLN A 162 14.85 7.53 -3.61
CA GLN A 162 15.96 8.34 -4.13
C GLN A 162 15.66 8.75 -5.58
N LYS A 163 16.35 9.76 -6.09
CA LYS A 163 16.07 10.37 -7.40
C LYS A 163 16.00 9.40 -8.58
N ASN A 164 16.83 8.35 -8.60
CA ASN A 164 16.91 7.40 -9.72
C ASN A 164 15.71 6.43 -9.81
N ASN A 165 14.81 6.42 -8.81
CA ASN A 165 13.63 5.55 -8.80
C ASN A 165 12.30 6.29 -8.62
N THR A 166 12.30 7.61 -8.83
CA THR A 166 11.08 8.43 -8.73
C THR A 166 10.00 8.06 -9.75
N LEU A 167 10.36 7.38 -10.84
CA LEU A 167 9.41 6.83 -11.84
C LEU A 167 8.35 5.91 -11.21
N ALA A 168 8.73 5.17 -10.17
CA ALA A 168 7.80 4.27 -9.48
C ALA A 168 6.62 5.00 -8.83
N SER A 169 6.77 6.28 -8.49
CA SER A 169 5.70 7.11 -7.92
C SER A 169 4.48 7.22 -8.85
N ALA A 170 4.65 7.14 -10.17
CA ALA A 170 3.52 7.16 -11.11
C ALA A 170 2.59 5.96 -10.94
N PHE A 171 3.16 4.79 -10.68
CA PHE A 171 2.41 3.55 -10.47
C PHE A 171 1.72 3.53 -9.10
N VAL A 172 2.38 4.05 -8.07
CA VAL A 172 1.77 4.22 -6.74
C VAL A 172 0.61 5.22 -6.79
N LYS A 173 0.77 6.33 -7.50
CA LYS A 173 -0.31 7.31 -7.68
C LYS A 173 -1.49 6.74 -8.47
N ALA A 174 -1.22 5.90 -9.48
CA ALA A 174 -2.27 5.15 -10.18
C ALA A 174 -2.98 4.18 -9.23
N ALA A 175 -2.26 3.50 -8.33
CA ALA A 175 -2.85 2.64 -7.30
C ALA A 175 -3.76 3.43 -6.36
N VAL A 176 -3.32 4.61 -5.87
CA VAL A 176 -4.16 5.51 -5.06
C VAL A 176 -5.47 5.83 -5.77
N ARG A 177 -5.40 6.30 -7.04
CA ARG A 177 -6.56 6.59 -7.86
C ARG A 177 -7.53 5.41 -7.94
N ASP A 178 -7.02 4.24 -8.27
CA ASP A 178 -7.86 3.09 -8.57
C ASP A 178 -8.46 2.45 -7.31
N ILE A 179 -7.75 2.47 -6.20
CA ILE A 179 -8.27 1.98 -4.91
C ILE A 179 -9.33 2.95 -4.34
N LYS A 180 -9.17 4.26 -4.46
CA LYS A 180 -10.21 5.23 -4.11
C LYS A 180 -11.48 5.02 -4.94
N ARG A 181 -11.33 4.78 -6.25
CA ARG A 181 -12.44 4.41 -7.14
C ARG A 181 -13.11 3.11 -6.71
N TYR A 182 -12.32 2.11 -6.36
CA TYR A 182 -12.83 0.82 -5.90
C TYR A 182 -13.66 0.95 -4.61
N ILE A 183 -13.14 1.61 -3.58
CA ILE A 183 -13.85 1.87 -2.32
C ILE A 183 -15.20 2.55 -2.58
N LYS A 184 -15.22 3.55 -3.46
CA LYS A 184 -16.43 4.26 -3.87
C LYS A 184 -17.40 3.36 -4.64
N ALA A 185 -16.92 2.57 -5.60
CA ALA A 185 -17.73 1.67 -6.42
C ALA A 185 -18.38 0.56 -5.59
N LYS A 186 -17.70 0.08 -4.55
CA LYS A 186 -18.23 -0.91 -3.59
C LYS A 186 -19.22 -0.31 -2.59
N ASN A 187 -19.41 1.01 -2.58
CA ASN A 187 -20.21 1.72 -1.57
C ASN A 187 -19.75 1.45 -0.14
N TYR A 188 -18.47 1.21 0.06
CA TYR A 188 -17.90 1.10 1.40
C TYR A 188 -17.94 2.47 2.11
N ARG A 189 -17.86 2.45 3.45
CA ARG A 189 -17.65 3.69 4.20
C ARG A 189 -16.38 4.39 3.68
N ALA A 190 -16.30 5.68 3.86
CA ALA A 190 -15.09 6.42 3.54
C ALA A 190 -13.91 5.86 4.35
N MET A 191 -12.90 5.36 3.65
CA MET A 191 -11.61 4.95 4.17
C MET A 191 -10.55 5.65 3.34
N ALA A 192 -9.56 6.21 4.02
CA ALA A 192 -8.54 7.02 3.38
C ALA A 192 -7.48 6.16 2.68
N VAL A 193 -6.93 6.65 1.58
CA VAL A 193 -5.80 6.02 0.87
C VAL A 193 -4.64 7.00 0.82
N GLY A 194 -3.51 6.63 1.40
CA GLY A 194 -2.32 7.46 1.49
C GLY A 194 -1.04 6.76 1.06
N TYR A 195 0.07 7.44 1.27
CA TYR A 195 1.41 6.96 0.97
C TYR A 195 2.35 7.23 2.16
N ALA A 196 3.28 6.32 2.43
CA ALA A 196 4.34 6.52 3.41
C ALA A 196 5.68 6.78 2.69
N ALA A 197 6.27 7.95 2.93
CA ALA A 197 7.50 8.39 2.28
C ALA A 197 8.68 8.37 3.24
N ASN A 198 9.88 8.13 2.71
CA ASN A 198 11.14 8.38 3.39
C ASN A 198 11.50 9.89 3.39
N ASP A 199 12.50 10.27 4.19
CA ASP A 199 12.99 11.67 4.30
C ASP A 199 14.27 11.87 3.46
N ASP A 200 14.18 11.68 2.14
CA ASP A 200 15.29 11.99 1.23
C ASP A 200 15.27 13.47 0.81
N ALA A 201 16.37 14.16 1.05
CA ALA A 201 16.47 15.61 0.85
C ALA A 201 16.35 16.04 -0.63
N GLU A 202 16.69 15.17 -1.58
CA GLU A 202 16.65 15.51 -3.01
C GLU A 202 15.25 15.41 -3.62
N ILE A 203 14.36 14.55 -3.04
CA ILE A 203 13.06 14.23 -3.68
C ILE A 203 11.83 14.47 -2.80
N ARG A 204 11.99 14.67 -1.47
CA ARG A 204 10.86 14.70 -0.53
C ARG A 204 9.81 15.76 -0.83
N VAL A 205 10.24 16.96 -1.27
CA VAL A 205 9.32 18.06 -1.60
C VAL A 205 8.54 17.72 -2.88
N ASP A 206 9.25 17.30 -3.92
CA ASP A 206 8.62 16.90 -5.18
C ASP A 206 7.70 15.70 -4.98
N MET A 207 8.08 14.74 -4.13
CA MET A 207 7.26 13.58 -3.83
C MET A 207 5.97 13.99 -3.10
N ALA A 208 6.05 14.83 -2.07
CA ALA A 208 4.88 15.32 -1.37
C ALA A 208 3.93 16.07 -2.30
N ASN A 209 4.47 16.97 -3.13
CA ASN A 209 3.71 17.71 -4.13
C ASN A 209 3.10 16.76 -5.19
N TYR A 210 3.85 15.78 -5.67
CA TYR A 210 3.39 14.81 -6.67
C TYR A 210 2.18 14.00 -6.21
N PHE A 211 2.21 13.51 -4.99
CA PHE A 211 1.09 12.72 -4.45
C PHE A 211 -0.13 13.56 -4.09
N ASN A 212 0.00 14.88 -4.00
CA ASN A 212 -1.10 15.79 -3.68
C ASN A 212 -1.40 16.80 -4.80
N CYS A 213 -1.24 16.43 -6.07
CA CYS A 213 -1.50 17.31 -7.20
C CYS A 213 -2.45 16.69 -8.24
N GLN A 214 -2.86 17.42 -9.27
CA GLN A 214 -3.77 17.13 -10.37
C GLN A 214 -5.25 17.20 -9.97
N SER A 215 -5.80 16.16 -9.37
CA SER A 215 -7.21 16.09 -9.00
C SER A 215 -7.37 15.38 -7.64
N GLU A 216 -8.46 15.66 -6.94
CA GLU A 216 -8.77 14.97 -5.67
C GLU A 216 -8.88 13.46 -5.84
N GLU A 217 -9.31 12.97 -7.02
CA GLU A 217 -9.43 11.54 -7.29
C GLU A 217 -8.06 10.85 -7.41
N GLU A 218 -7.05 11.56 -7.92
CA GLU A 218 -5.69 11.05 -8.12
C GLU A 218 -4.77 11.35 -6.94
N SER A 219 -5.18 12.26 -6.05
CA SER A 219 -4.39 12.66 -4.88
C SER A 219 -4.63 11.72 -3.71
N ILE A 220 -3.63 11.62 -2.83
CA ILE A 220 -3.73 10.92 -1.56
C ILE A 220 -4.71 11.61 -0.62
N ASP A 221 -5.28 10.84 0.32
CA ASP A 221 -6.15 11.37 1.38
C ASP A 221 -5.38 11.71 2.66
N PHE A 222 -4.15 11.19 2.82
CA PHE A 222 -3.22 11.52 3.90
C PHE A 222 -1.77 11.25 3.48
N TRP A 223 -0.83 11.97 4.09
CA TRP A 223 0.60 11.79 3.93
C TRP A 223 1.20 11.17 5.19
N GLY A 224 1.80 10.00 5.07
CA GLY A 224 2.64 9.38 6.07
C GLY A 224 4.12 9.71 5.83
N TYR A 225 4.87 10.00 6.88
CA TYR A 225 6.26 10.38 6.76
C TYR A 225 7.13 9.56 7.71
N ASN A 226 8.12 8.84 7.19
CA ASN A 226 9.07 8.06 7.97
C ASN A 226 10.25 8.96 8.33
N VAL A 227 10.35 9.35 9.61
CA VAL A 227 11.32 10.36 10.06
C VAL A 227 12.14 9.84 11.22
N TYR A 228 13.43 9.65 11.02
CA TYR A 228 14.37 9.11 12.00
C TYR A 228 15.47 10.12 12.39
N SER A 229 15.28 11.40 12.14
CA SER A 229 16.30 12.43 12.34
C SER A 229 16.45 12.93 13.78
N TRP A 230 15.56 12.50 14.71
CA TRP A 230 15.68 12.82 16.14
C TRP A 230 16.30 11.66 16.90
N CYS A 231 17.62 11.68 17.10
CA CYS A 231 18.36 10.63 17.79
C CYS A 231 18.86 11.13 19.16
N GLY A 232 18.48 10.40 20.23
CA GLY A 232 18.88 10.72 21.59
C GLY A 232 18.40 12.10 22.07
N ASP A 233 19.30 12.88 22.64
CA ASP A 233 19.02 14.25 23.09
C ASP A 233 19.17 15.22 21.91
N SER A 234 18.08 15.52 21.22
CA SER A 234 18.00 16.47 20.11
C SER A 234 17.07 17.64 20.46
N SER A 235 16.72 18.48 19.49
CA SER A 235 15.75 19.56 19.63
C SER A 235 14.92 19.71 18.37
N TYR A 236 13.83 20.46 18.45
CA TYR A 236 12.95 20.79 17.34
C TYR A 236 13.69 21.35 16.13
N GLU A 237 14.71 22.19 16.36
CA GLU A 237 15.57 22.76 15.31
C GLU A 237 16.62 21.75 14.82
N LYS A 238 17.36 21.09 15.74
CA LYS A 238 18.49 20.22 15.38
C LYS A 238 18.04 18.97 14.62
N SER A 239 16.89 18.43 14.95
CA SER A 239 16.32 17.26 14.27
C SER A 239 15.78 17.58 12.87
N GLY A 240 15.64 18.85 12.51
CA GLY A 240 14.94 19.27 11.32
C GLY A 240 13.41 19.23 11.41
N TYR A 241 12.83 18.87 12.57
CA TYR A 241 11.37 18.81 12.75
C TYR A 241 10.71 20.16 12.49
N LYS A 242 11.40 21.27 12.84
CA LYS A 242 10.94 22.61 12.51
C LYS A 242 10.79 22.81 11.02
N ALA A 243 11.81 22.52 10.24
CA ALA A 243 11.78 22.66 8.78
C ALA A 243 10.68 21.80 8.15
N ARG A 244 10.52 20.56 8.62
CA ARG A 244 9.42 19.67 8.15
C ARG A 244 8.05 20.23 8.54
N THR A 245 7.91 20.82 9.72
CA THR A 245 6.64 21.42 10.15
C THR A 245 6.29 22.65 9.32
N GLU A 246 7.28 23.49 9.01
CA GLU A 246 7.10 24.66 8.13
C GLU A 246 6.72 24.26 6.70
N GLU A 247 7.33 23.19 6.15
CA GLU A 247 7.09 22.64 4.83
C GLU A 247 5.65 22.11 4.66
N PHE A 248 5.11 21.43 5.69
CA PHE A 248 3.75 20.90 5.66
C PHE A 248 2.68 21.81 6.29
N ALA A 249 3.02 23.01 6.71
CA ALA A 249 2.09 23.93 7.41
C ALA A 249 0.82 24.27 6.59
N ASN A 250 0.92 24.27 5.27
CA ASN A 250 -0.17 24.54 4.35
C ASN A 250 -0.60 23.32 3.51
N TYR A 251 -0.14 22.13 3.85
CA TYR A 251 -0.51 20.93 3.10
C TYR A 251 -2.00 20.62 3.29
N SER A 252 -2.71 20.28 2.21
CA SER A 252 -4.18 20.24 2.19
C SER A 252 -4.80 19.00 2.80
N VAL A 253 -4.01 17.92 3.01
CA VAL A 253 -4.45 16.65 3.61
C VAL A 253 -3.73 16.39 4.93
N PRO A 254 -4.26 15.52 5.82
CA PRO A 254 -3.59 15.17 7.06
C PRO A 254 -2.20 14.62 6.86
N VAL A 255 -1.27 15.07 7.71
CA VAL A 255 0.11 14.57 7.75
C VAL A 255 0.41 14.00 9.13
N PHE A 256 1.14 12.90 9.19
CA PHE A 256 1.60 12.29 10.43
C PHE A 256 2.90 11.51 10.21
N PHE A 257 3.64 11.26 11.27
CA PHE A 257 4.80 10.40 11.18
C PHE A 257 4.35 8.95 11.07
N ALA A 258 4.49 8.36 9.88
CA ALA A 258 4.14 6.96 9.64
C ALA A 258 5.14 5.99 10.28
N GLU A 259 6.36 6.49 10.54
CA GLU A 259 7.39 5.85 11.35
C GLU A 259 8.27 6.91 12.00
N TYR A 260 8.62 6.71 13.29
CA TYR A 260 9.63 7.49 14.00
C TYR A 260 10.23 6.70 15.17
N GLY A 261 11.28 7.22 15.79
CA GLY A 261 11.93 6.62 16.94
C GLY A 261 13.32 6.09 16.63
N CYS A 262 14.25 7.00 16.26
CA CYS A 262 15.65 6.68 15.99
C CYS A 262 16.30 5.87 17.11
N ASN A 263 17.00 4.77 16.79
CA ASN A 263 17.67 3.88 17.74
C ASN A 263 19.22 3.99 17.74
N LEU A 264 19.77 5.04 17.12
CA LEU A 264 21.23 5.27 17.17
C LEU A 264 21.75 5.57 18.58
N VAL A 265 20.87 5.91 19.51
CA VAL A 265 21.18 6.11 20.93
C VAL A 265 20.24 5.24 21.75
N GLU A 266 20.79 4.25 22.43
CA GLU A 266 20.04 3.29 23.24
C GLU A 266 20.39 3.40 24.75
N PRO A 267 19.41 3.10 25.64
CA PRO A 267 17.99 2.93 25.32
C PRO A 267 17.39 4.22 24.79
N ARG A 268 16.41 4.13 23.89
CA ARG A 268 15.76 5.29 23.28
C ARG A 268 15.04 6.13 24.32
N LYS A 269 15.23 7.43 24.28
CA LYS A 269 14.64 8.37 25.25
C LYS A 269 13.28 8.90 24.82
N PHE A 270 12.95 8.83 23.51
CA PHE A 270 11.71 9.32 22.90
C PHE A 270 11.35 10.78 23.28
N THR A 271 12.37 11.64 23.36
CA THR A 271 12.19 13.07 23.69
C THR A 271 11.52 13.84 22.55
N ASP A 272 11.50 13.28 21.34
CA ASP A 272 10.75 13.71 20.17
C ASP A 272 9.23 13.70 20.37
N VAL A 273 8.70 12.81 21.23
CA VAL A 273 7.27 12.73 21.56
C VAL A 273 6.75 14.06 22.09
N ALA A 274 7.51 14.71 22.99
CA ALA A 274 7.11 16.01 23.54
C ALA A 274 7.02 17.11 22.48
N ALA A 275 7.88 17.06 21.45
CA ALA A 275 7.83 17.99 20.32
C ALA A 275 6.68 17.67 19.38
N LEU A 276 6.54 16.41 18.96
CA LEU A 276 5.53 15.96 17.99
C LEU A 276 4.10 16.27 18.45
N TYR A 277 3.81 16.06 19.72
CA TYR A 277 2.49 16.32 20.30
C TYR A 277 2.41 17.69 21.02
N GLY A 278 3.46 18.50 20.97
CA GLY A 278 3.49 19.86 21.48
C GLY A 278 2.82 20.88 20.56
N ASP A 279 2.57 22.08 21.10
CA ASP A 279 1.79 23.14 20.44
C ASP A 279 2.30 23.56 19.05
N GLN A 280 3.60 23.45 18.81
CA GLN A 280 4.21 23.83 17.53
C GLN A 280 3.89 22.82 16.43
N MET A 281 4.04 21.52 16.73
CA MET A 281 3.86 20.45 15.74
C MET A 281 2.40 19.97 15.67
N ALA A 282 1.68 19.87 16.75
CA ALA A 282 0.31 19.36 16.78
C ALA A 282 -0.70 20.21 15.98
N LYS A 283 -0.36 21.44 15.59
CA LYS A 283 -1.16 22.26 14.67
C LYS A 283 -1.09 21.77 13.23
N VAL A 284 0.00 21.12 12.85
CA VAL A 284 0.29 20.60 11.52
C VAL A 284 0.19 19.07 11.51
N TRP A 285 0.92 18.41 12.39
CA TRP A 285 1.05 16.96 12.46
C TRP A 285 -0.08 16.32 13.26
N SER A 286 -0.65 15.27 12.74
CA SER A 286 -1.69 14.48 13.39
C SER A 286 -1.14 13.38 14.31
N GLY A 287 0.05 13.58 14.87
CA GLY A 287 0.75 12.61 15.71
C GLY A 287 1.64 11.67 14.90
N GLY A 288 1.87 10.46 15.39
CA GLY A 288 2.76 9.52 14.73
C GLY A 288 2.67 8.09 15.26
N ILE A 289 3.40 7.21 14.58
CA ILE A 289 3.49 5.77 14.79
C ILE A 289 4.94 5.44 15.14
N VAL A 290 5.20 5.06 16.40
CA VAL A 290 6.55 4.66 16.82
C VAL A 290 6.93 3.32 16.19
N TYR A 291 8.12 3.24 15.66
CA TYR A 291 8.70 2.02 15.12
C TYR A 291 9.57 1.35 16.18
N MET A 292 9.33 0.09 16.65
CA MET A 292 8.21 -0.80 16.39
C MET A 292 7.89 -1.63 17.64
N TYR A 293 6.79 -2.38 17.66
CA TYR A 293 6.38 -3.15 18.82
C TYR A 293 7.31 -4.33 19.12
N PHE A 294 7.56 -5.20 18.13
CA PHE A 294 8.36 -6.41 18.31
C PHE A 294 9.86 -6.13 18.14
N GLN A 295 10.67 -6.75 19.02
CA GLN A 295 12.11 -6.78 18.85
C GLN A 295 12.49 -7.70 17.70
N GLU A 296 13.13 -7.11 16.72
CA GLU A 296 13.66 -7.78 15.53
C GLU A 296 15.18 -7.54 15.42
N ALA A 297 15.81 -8.04 14.36
CA ALA A 297 17.25 -7.89 14.16
C ALA A 297 17.73 -6.44 14.00
N ASN A 298 16.79 -5.51 13.77
CA ASN A 298 17.03 -4.09 13.60
C ASN A 298 17.03 -3.27 14.91
N ASP A 299 16.81 -3.93 16.06
CA ASP A 299 16.85 -3.35 17.41
C ASP A 299 15.89 -2.18 17.69
N TYR A 300 14.70 -2.16 17.03
CA TYR A 300 13.66 -1.14 17.29
C TYR A 300 12.56 -1.59 18.25
N GLY A 301 12.65 -2.77 18.85
CA GLY A 301 11.57 -3.34 19.63
C GLY A 301 11.24 -2.61 20.92
N LEU A 302 9.94 -2.55 21.23
CA LEU A 302 9.44 -2.18 22.56
C LEU A 302 9.27 -3.43 23.46
N VAL A 303 9.00 -4.59 22.87
CA VAL A 303 8.86 -5.88 23.55
C VAL A 303 9.66 -6.96 22.84
N THR A 304 10.14 -7.94 23.62
CA THR A 304 10.72 -9.17 23.07
C THR A 304 9.84 -10.37 23.40
N LEU A 305 9.80 -11.36 22.50
CA LEU A 305 9.01 -12.57 22.67
C LEU A 305 9.89 -13.75 23.09
N LYS A 306 9.40 -14.53 24.07
CA LYS A 306 9.93 -15.85 24.39
C LYS A 306 8.76 -16.84 24.39
N GLY A 307 8.60 -17.58 23.31
CA GLY A 307 7.37 -18.33 23.04
C GLY A 307 6.18 -17.35 22.99
N ASP A 308 5.11 -17.66 23.71
CA ASP A 308 3.92 -16.81 23.77
C ASP A 308 3.99 -15.69 24.83
N THR A 309 5.14 -15.51 25.49
CA THR A 309 5.30 -14.50 26.52
C THR A 309 6.00 -13.26 25.96
N ALA A 310 5.38 -12.08 26.10
CA ALA A 310 5.97 -10.79 25.78
C ALA A 310 6.65 -10.18 27.04
N SER A 311 7.88 -9.74 26.88
CA SER A 311 8.66 -9.06 27.92
C SER A 311 8.97 -7.64 27.47
N LYS A 312 8.68 -6.65 28.33
CA LYS A 312 8.93 -5.22 28.08
C LYS A 312 10.44 -4.93 28.09
N LEU A 313 10.91 -4.26 27.05
CA LEU A 313 12.28 -3.77 26.96
C LEU A 313 12.43 -2.37 27.65
N PRO A 314 13.64 -1.89 27.89
CA PRO A 314 13.87 -0.54 28.43
C PRO A 314 13.14 0.55 27.64
N ASP A 315 13.08 0.41 26.32
CA ASP A 315 12.43 1.33 25.38
C ASP A 315 10.92 1.41 25.58
N PHE A 316 10.28 0.31 25.98
CA PHE A 316 8.86 0.31 26.36
C PHE A 316 8.58 1.30 27.48
N PHE A 317 9.40 1.28 28.53
CA PHE A 317 9.23 2.19 29.68
C PHE A 317 9.58 3.63 29.31
N GLY A 318 10.61 3.83 28.48
CA GLY A 318 10.97 5.14 27.93
C GLY A 318 9.81 5.75 27.16
N TYR A 319 9.27 5.03 26.19
CA TYR A 319 8.15 5.48 25.37
C TYR A 319 6.88 5.69 26.20
N SER A 320 6.50 4.71 27.04
CA SER A 320 5.33 4.82 27.92
C SER A 320 5.36 6.09 28.78
N LYS A 321 6.51 6.44 29.33
CA LYS A 321 6.69 7.67 30.12
C LYS A 321 6.45 8.93 29.28
N GLN A 322 7.02 9.00 28.09
CA GLN A 322 6.90 10.19 27.23
C GLN A 322 5.47 10.35 26.69
N ILE A 323 4.87 9.29 26.16
CA ILE A 323 3.52 9.36 25.58
C ILE A 323 2.44 9.61 26.66
N ALA A 324 2.71 9.24 27.92
CA ALA A 324 1.84 9.55 29.05
C ALA A 324 1.83 11.03 29.42
N SER A 325 2.88 11.76 29.08
CA SER A 325 3.03 13.18 29.44
C SER A 325 2.40 14.15 28.45
N VAL A 326 1.97 13.66 27.27
CA VAL A 326 1.44 14.52 26.20
C VAL A 326 -0.07 14.41 26.08
N ASN A 327 -0.72 15.55 25.85
CA ASN A 327 -2.15 15.64 25.60
C ASN A 327 -2.43 16.81 24.64
N PRO A 328 -2.26 16.61 23.31
CA PRO A 328 -2.43 17.67 22.34
C PRO A 328 -3.87 18.19 22.37
N THR A 329 -4.00 19.52 22.34
CA THR A 329 -5.30 20.18 22.26
C THR A 329 -5.69 20.33 20.80
N GLY A 330 -6.76 19.66 20.40
CA GLY A 330 -7.31 19.72 19.05
C GLY A 330 -8.40 20.76 18.89
N VAL A 331 -8.87 20.90 17.66
CA VAL A 331 -10.04 21.71 17.29
C VAL A 331 -11.28 20.82 17.17
N LYS A 332 -12.48 21.43 17.19
CA LYS A 332 -13.71 20.72 16.84
C LYS A 332 -13.90 20.75 15.33
N LYS A 333 -14.36 19.64 14.73
CA LYS A 333 -14.61 19.53 13.29
C LYS A 333 -15.60 20.58 12.79
N ALA A 334 -16.64 20.88 13.60
CA ALA A 334 -17.63 21.90 13.29
C ALA A 334 -17.00 23.29 13.17
N ASP A 335 -16.07 23.63 14.06
CA ASP A 335 -15.41 24.93 14.15
C ASP A 335 -14.18 25.03 13.24
N TYR A 336 -13.71 23.93 12.70
CA TYR A 336 -12.52 23.90 11.86
C TYR A 336 -12.83 24.33 10.42
N SER A 337 -12.23 25.42 10.00
CA SER A 337 -12.21 25.87 8.61
C SER A 337 -10.79 25.68 8.07
N PRO A 338 -10.55 24.76 7.12
CA PRO A 338 -9.22 24.58 6.51
C PRO A 338 -8.72 25.89 5.90
N SER A 339 -7.49 26.29 6.21
CA SER A 339 -6.86 27.48 5.64
C SER A 339 -6.38 27.25 4.20
N ASN A 340 -6.03 26.01 3.87
CA ASN A 340 -5.68 25.58 2.53
C ASN A 340 -6.43 24.30 2.17
N THR A 341 -7.13 24.33 1.04
CA THR A 341 -7.82 23.19 0.42
C THR A 341 -7.35 22.95 -1.01
N ALA A 342 -6.45 23.79 -1.50
CA ALA A 342 -5.89 23.65 -2.83
C ALA A 342 -4.89 22.48 -2.87
N LEU A 343 -4.92 21.77 -3.98
CA LEU A 343 -3.90 20.77 -4.28
C LEU A 343 -2.56 21.48 -4.57
N GLU A 344 -1.47 20.76 -4.34
CA GLU A 344 -0.13 21.24 -4.64
C GLU A 344 0.10 21.35 -6.16
N SER A 345 1.10 22.14 -6.54
CA SER A 345 1.59 22.16 -7.92
C SER A 345 2.37 20.87 -8.19
N CYS A 346 2.06 20.19 -9.29
CA CYS A 346 2.82 19.01 -9.66
C CYS A 346 4.28 19.36 -9.96
N PRO A 347 5.25 18.55 -9.50
CA PRO A 347 6.64 18.77 -9.83
C PRO A 347 6.88 18.64 -11.33
N THR A 348 7.81 19.40 -11.83
CA THR A 348 8.31 19.29 -13.20
C THR A 348 9.38 18.20 -13.27
N ILE A 349 9.49 17.56 -14.44
CA ILE A 349 10.60 16.63 -14.69
C ILE A 349 11.90 17.43 -14.74
N ASP A 350 12.86 17.02 -13.89
CA ASP A 350 14.17 17.66 -13.80
C ASP A 350 15.28 16.63 -13.43
N GLY A 351 16.39 17.09 -12.85
CA GLY A 351 17.51 16.21 -12.44
C GLY A 351 17.22 15.31 -11.24
N ASN A 352 16.17 15.56 -10.45
CA ASN A 352 15.81 14.85 -9.24
C ASN A 352 14.45 14.14 -9.34
N TRP A 353 13.56 14.61 -10.23
CA TRP A 353 12.21 14.08 -10.37
C TRP A 353 11.90 13.68 -11.82
N PHE A 354 11.55 12.42 -12.06
CA PHE A 354 11.34 11.87 -13.40
C PHE A 354 9.92 11.39 -13.68
N ALA A 355 9.03 11.33 -12.68
CA ALA A 355 7.66 10.87 -12.86
C ALA A 355 6.75 12.00 -13.34
N ARG A 356 6.18 11.87 -14.53
CA ARG A 356 5.14 12.77 -15.04
C ARG A 356 3.85 12.58 -14.25
N ALA A 357 3.18 13.68 -13.92
CA ALA A 357 1.96 13.62 -13.12
C ALA A 357 0.71 13.22 -13.93
N SER A 358 0.72 13.40 -15.24
CA SER A 358 -0.38 13.04 -16.13
C SER A 358 0.12 12.84 -17.57
N PRO A 359 -0.38 11.81 -18.31
CA PRO A 359 -1.29 10.78 -17.80
C PRO A 359 -0.59 9.82 -16.83
N LEU A 360 -1.37 9.19 -15.97
CA LEU A 360 -0.92 8.09 -15.10
C LEU A 360 -1.03 6.73 -15.81
N PRO A 361 -0.35 5.67 -15.31
CA PRO A 361 -0.54 4.31 -15.78
C PRO A 361 -2.02 3.93 -15.88
N PRO A 362 -2.40 3.11 -16.88
CA PRO A 362 -3.77 2.64 -17.04
C PRO A 362 -4.28 1.93 -15.78
N SER A 363 -5.59 2.00 -15.53
CA SER A 363 -6.21 1.19 -14.49
C SER A 363 -6.20 -0.29 -14.90
N PRO A 364 -5.83 -1.21 -14.00
CA PRO A 364 -5.89 -2.64 -14.27
C PRO A 364 -7.29 -3.07 -14.73
N ASN A 365 -7.35 -3.90 -15.76
CA ASN A 365 -8.60 -4.38 -16.35
C ASN A 365 -8.46 -5.85 -16.76
N PRO A 366 -8.88 -6.80 -15.91
CA PRO A 366 -8.81 -8.23 -16.20
C PRO A 366 -9.55 -8.64 -17.47
N ASP A 367 -10.71 -8.00 -17.76
CA ASP A 367 -11.49 -8.30 -18.95
C ASP A 367 -10.74 -7.94 -20.23
N LEU A 368 -10.06 -6.79 -20.23
CA LEU A 368 -9.23 -6.35 -21.35
C LEU A 368 -8.11 -7.37 -21.65
N CYS A 369 -7.41 -7.85 -20.63
CA CYS A 369 -6.33 -8.82 -20.79
C CYS A 369 -6.85 -10.17 -21.27
N THR A 370 -7.97 -10.65 -20.72
CA THR A 370 -8.64 -11.88 -21.16
C THR A 370 -9.11 -11.77 -22.62
N CYS A 371 -9.71 -10.63 -22.99
CA CYS A 371 -10.15 -10.39 -24.38
C CYS A 371 -8.97 -10.34 -25.34
N MET A 372 -7.90 -9.66 -24.94
CA MET A 372 -6.67 -9.59 -25.72
C MET A 372 -6.09 -11.00 -25.92
N ASP A 373 -5.84 -11.78 -24.86
CA ASP A 373 -5.26 -13.12 -24.99
C ASP A 373 -6.13 -14.02 -25.88
N ALA A 374 -7.47 -13.97 -25.71
CA ALA A 374 -8.39 -14.76 -26.51
C ALA A 374 -8.31 -14.44 -28.02
N SER A 375 -7.91 -13.23 -28.38
CA SER A 375 -7.81 -12.76 -29.78
C SER A 375 -6.49 -13.10 -30.47
N LEU A 376 -5.48 -13.56 -29.74
CA LEU A 376 -4.15 -13.83 -30.28
C LEU A 376 -4.09 -15.11 -31.09
N GLU A 377 -3.27 -15.13 -32.14
CA GLU A 377 -2.93 -16.31 -32.93
C GLU A 377 -1.62 -16.98 -32.53
N CYS A 378 -0.67 -16.21 -31.95
CA CYS A 378 0.63 -16.68 -31.48
C CYS A 378 0.77 -16.37 -30.01
N VAL A 379 1.01 -17.37 -29.18
CA VAL A 379 1.05 -17.23 -27.71
C VAL A 379 2.20 -18.03 -27.10
N VAL A 380 2.59 -17.63 -25.89
CA VAL A 380 3.56 -18.35 -25.05
C VAL A 380 2.96 -19.71 -24.65
N LYS A 381 3.75 -20.78 -24.80
CA LYS A 381 3.34 -22.12 -24.35
C LYS A 381 3.23 -22.20 -22.83
N ASP A 382 2.41 -23.14 -22.33
CA ASP A 382 2.14 -23.29 -20.90
C ASP A 382 3.34 -23.82 -20.09
N ASP A 383 4.25 -24.53 -20.74
CA ASP A 383 5.43 -25.15 -20.16
C ASP A 383 6.68 -24.23 -20.13
N VAL A 384 6.57 -23.01 -20.64
CA VAL A 384 7.67 -22.03 -20.62
C VAL A 384 7.85 -21.45 -19.23
N SER A 385 9.06 -21.57 -18.69
CA SER A 385 9.39 -21.05 -17.36
C SER A 385 9.40 -19.52 -17.35
N ASN A 386 8.80 -18.92 -16.34
CA ASN A 386 8.85 -17.45 -16.12
C ASN A 386 10.31 -16.92 -16.02
N LYS A 387 11.27 -17.77 -15.67
CA LYS A 387 12.70 -17.40 -15.60
C LYS A 387 13.29 -17.00 -16.95
N THR A 388 12.68 -17.45 -18.04
CA THR A 388 13.13 -17.15 -19.41
C THR A 388 12.43 -15.94 -20.02
N PHE A 389 11.41 -15.39 -19.34
CA PHE A 389 10.59 -14.30 -19.90
C PHE A 389 11.43 -13.05 -20.20
N ALA A 390 12.39 -12.69 -19.33
CA ALA A 390 13.24 -11.52 -19.55
C ALA A 390 13.99 -11.59 -20.88
N ASP A 391 14.60 -12.74 -21.19
CA ASP A 391 15.35 -12.96 -22.44
C ASP A 391 14.39 -12.96 -23.66
N LEU A 392 13.20 -13.55 -23.50
CA LEU A 392 12.19 -13.57 -24.55
C LEU A 392 11.64 -12.16 -24.83
N PHE A 393 11.37 -11.35 -23.80
CA PHE A 393 11.01 -9.94 -23.95
C PHE A 393 12.12 -9.15 -24.64
N ASN A 394 13.37 -9.28 -24.20
CA ASN A 394 14.51 -8.62 -24.85
C ASN A 394 14.58 -8.97 -26.35
N THR A 395 14.35 -10.22 -26.69
CA THR A 395 14.36 -10.69 -28.08
C THR A 395 13.21 -10.10 -28.88
N VAL A 396 11.96 -10.25 -28.42
CA VAL A 396 10.79 -9.82 -29.21
C VAL A 396 10.64 -8.31 -29.26
N CYS A 397 10.91 -7.60 -28.15
CA CYS A 397 10.84 -6.14 -28.14
C CYS A 397 11.93 -5.49 -28.97
N GLY A 398 13.07 -6.17 -29.18
CA GLY A 398 14.10 -5.74 -30.13
C GLY A 398 13.61 -5.59 -31.57
N TYR A 399 12.45 -6.17 -31.92
CA TYR A 399 11.80 -5.98 -33.22
C TYR A 399 10.85 -4.77 -33.29
N GLY A 400 10.69 -3.98 -32.20
CA GLY A 400 9.86 -2.77 -32.18
C GLY A 400 8.36 -3.03 -32.08
N VAL A 401 7.93 -4.14 -31.49
CA VAL A 401 6.51 -4.58 -31.44
C VAL A 401 5.90 -4.51 -30.03
N CYS A 402 6.56 -3.83 -29.09
CA CYS A 402 6.19 -3.85 -27.67
C CYS A 402 5.46 -2.59 -27.17
N ASP A 403 5.13 -1.63 -28.01
CA ASP A 403 4.51 -0.35 -27.59
C ASP A 403 3.21 -0.57 -26.80
N GLY A 404 2.42 -1.56 -27.16
CA GLY A 404 1.16 -1.89 -26.48
C GLY A 404 1.30 -2.45 -25.06
N ILE A 405 2.51 -2.81 -24.63
CA ILE A 405 2.83 -3.32 -23.29
C ILE A 405 3.88 -2.48 -22.56
N SER A 406 4.47 -1.50 -23.24
CA SER A 406 5.54 -0.63 -22.70
C SER A 406 4.99 0.38 -21.70
N THR A 407 5.87 0.82 -20.80
CA THR A 407 5.55 1.87 -19.84
C THR A 407 6.70 2.88 -19.79
N ASN A 408 6.36 4.16 -19.89
CA ASN A 408 7.31 5.25 -19.73
C ASN A 408 6.71 6.37 -18.87
N ALA A 409 7.00 6.36 -17.58
CA ALA A 409 6.48 7.33 -16.64
C ALA A 409 7.07 8.74 -16.83
N THR A 410 8.18 8.90 -17.57
CA THR A 410 8.74 10.22 -17.89
C THR A 410 7.98 10.88 -19.03
N SER A 411 7.69 10.18 -20.11
CA SER A 411 6.89 10.71 -21.23
C SER A 411 5.38 10.66 -20.96
N GLY A 412 4.92 9.78 -20.06
CA GLY A 412 3.50 9.49 -19.82
C GLY A 412 2.90 8.57 -20.88
N GLU A 413 3.74 7.77 -21.54
CA GLU A 413 3.30 6.82 -22.56
C GLU A 413 3.16 5.42 -21.94
N TYR A 414 1.95 4.87 -22.04
CA TYR A 414 1.62 3.58 -21.46
C TYR A 414 0.81 2.75 -22.46
N GLY A 415 1.28 1.54 -22.74
CA GLY A 415 0.52 0.57 -23.52
C GLY A 415 -0.74 0.11 -22.77
N SER A 416 -1.84 -0.09 -23.47
CA SER A 416 -3.11 -0.55 -22.90
C SER A 416 -2.99 -1.89 -22.18
N TYR A 417 -2.11 -2.75 -22.67
CA TYR A 417 -1.88 -4.09 -22.11
C TYR A 417 -0.73 -4.16 -21.10
N SER A 418 -0.15 -3.01 -20.70
CA SER A 418 0.89 -2.95 -19.66
C SER A 418 0.40 -3.49 -18.32
N VAL A 419 -0.90 -3.48 -18.07
CA VAL A 419 -1.59 -3.97 -16.87
C VAL A 419 -1.81 -5.48 -16.83
N CYS A 420 -1.52 -6.19 -17.95
CA CYS A 420 -1.70 -7.63 -18.05
C CYS A 420 -0.55 -8.40 -17.41
N SER A 421 -0.75 -9.69 -17.17
CA SER A 421 0.31 -10.57 -16.63
C SER A 421 1.51 -10.65 -17.58
N ALA A 422 2.68 -10.99 -17.05
CA ALA A 422 3.90 -11.13 -17.86
C ALA A 422 3.72 -12.10 -19.04
N LYS A 423 2.99 -13.22 -18.83
CA LYS A 423 2.71 -14.19 -19.89
C LYS A 423 1.80 -13.62 -20.98
N GLU A 424 0.75 -12.90 -20.60
CA GLU A 424 -0.17 -12.25 -21.54
C GLU A 424 0.54 -11.14 -22.34
N LYS A 425 1.37 -10.31 -21.67
CA LYS A 425 2.20 -9.29 -22.32
C LYS A 425 3.17 -9.90 -23.34
N LEU A 426 3.85 -10.99 -22.97
CA LEU A 426 4.76 -11.68 -23.87
C LEU A 426 4.02 -12.33 -25.04
N SER A 427 2.85 -12.92 -24.80
CA SER A 427 1.98 -13.46 -25.86
C SER A 427 1.53 -12.37 -26.83
N PHE A 428 1.16 -11.19 -26.32
CA PHE A 428 0.81 -10.05 -27.17
C PHE A 428 1.99 -9.65 -28.06
N ALA A 429 3.21 -9.51 -27.50
CA ALA A 429 4.40 -9.14 -28.27
C ALA A 429 4.75 -10.19 -29.34
N PHE A 430 4.68 -11.48 -29.01
CA PHE A 430 4.87 -12.58 -29.98
C PHE A 430 3.84 -12.52 -31.10
N ASN A 431 2.57 -12.29 -30.76
CA ASN A 431 1.53 -12.18 -31.76
C ASN A 431 1.71 -10.96 -32.67
N ARG A 432 2.14 -9.80 -32.11
CA ARG A 432 2.44 -8.60 -32.93
C ARG A 432 3.53 -8.90 -33.95
N TYR A 433 4.65 -9.49 -33.52
CA TYR A 433 5.71 -9.90 -34.40
C TYR A 433 5.21 -10.91 -35.45
N TYR A 434 4.45 -11.93 -35.03
CA TYR A 434 3.89 -12.93 -35.90
C TYR A 434 2.98 -12.33 -37.01
N GLN A 435 2.09 -11.40 -36.65
CA GLN A 435 1.22 -10.74 -37.60
C GLN A 435 1.99 -9.92 -38.64
N GLU A 436 3.05 -9.21 -38.20
CA GLU A 436 3.91 -8.50 -39.16
C GLU A 436 4.66 -9.43 -40.13
N GLN A 437 5.16 -10.56 -39.63
CA GLN A 437 5.85 -11.53 -40.49
C GLN A 437 4.86 -12.23 -41.42
N LYS A 438 3.65 -12.53 -40.92
CA LYS A 438 2.56 -13.11 -41.72
C LYS A 438 2.17 -12.20 -42.91
N ALA A 439 2.05 -10.89 -42.65
CA ALA A 439 1.78 -9.89 -43.68
C ALA A 439 2.89 -9.82 -44.75
N LYS A 440 4.15 -10.14 -44.37
CA LYS A 440 5.30 -10.24 -45.29
C LYS A 440 5.46 -11.60 -45.97
N GLY A 441 4.57 -12.55 -45.70
CA GLY A 441 4.63 -13.91 -46.25
C GLY A 441 5.54 -14.89 -45.50
N ASN A 442 6.05 -14.52 -44.32
CA ASN A 442 7.04 -15.27 -43.54
C ASN A 442 6.41 -15.99 -42.33
N ALA A 443 5.15 -16.42 -42.40
CA ALA A 443 4.43 -16.96 -41.23
C ALA A 443 4.95 -18.31 -40.71
N ALA A 444 5.59 -19.13 -41.53
CA ALA A 444 5.83 -20.55 -41.25
C ALA A 444 6.64 -20.84 -39.98
N SER A 445 7.60 -19.96 -39.63
CA SER A 445 8.42 -20.09 -38.40
C SER A 445 8.34 -18.88 -37.46
N ALA A 446 7.54 -17.89 -37.80
CA ALA A 446 7.49 -16.62 -37.10
C ALA A 446 6.89 -16.71 -35.68
N CYS A 447 6.18 -17.80 -35.36
CA CYS A 447 5.60 -18.08 -34.04
C CYS A 447 6.34 -19.22 -33.31
N ASP A 448 7.65 -19.40 -33.54
CA ASP A 448 8.40 -20.47 -32.85
C ASP A 448 9.14 -19.98 -31.63
N PHE A 449 9.86 -18.85 -31.75
CA PHE A 449 10.66 -18.26 -30.66
C PHE A 449 11.52 -19.30 -29.91
N ALA A 450 12.27 -20.11 -30.66
CA ALA A 450 13.08 -21.21 -30.15
C ALA A 450 12.26 -22.22 -29.30
N GLY A 451 11.05 -22.50 -29.73
CA GLY A 451 10.14 -23.44 -29.09
C GLY A 451 9.29 -22.85 -27.96
N ALA A 452 9.43 -21.55 -27.64
CA ALA A 452 8.71 -20.91 -26.55
C ALA A 452 7.26 -20.51 -26.91
N ALA A 453 6.92 -20.46 -28.18
CA ALA A 453 5.59 -20.07 -28.63
C ALA A 453 4.90 -21.14 -29.50
N SER A 454 3.59 -21.01 -29.63
CA SER A 454 2.79 -21.83 -30.53
C SER A 454 1.61 -21.05 -31.06
N THR A 455 1.12 -21.45 -32.24
CA THR A 455 -0.09 -20.88 -32.80
C THR A 455 -1.34 -21.51 -32.16
N LYS A 456 -2.37 -20.67 -31.95
CA LYS A 456 -3.72 -21.10 -31.55
C LYS A 456 -4.78 -20.50 -32.49
N ILE A 457 -5.98 -21.06 -32.48
CA ILE A 457 -7.12 -20.47 -33.18
C ILE A 457 -7.70 -19.36 -32.31
N PRO A 458 -7.72 -18.10 -32.78
CA PRO A 458 -8.31 -17.02 -32.01
C PRO A 458 -9.80 -17.21 -31.80
N LYS A 459 -10.32 -16.81 -30.64
CA LYS A 459 -11.76 -16.82 -30.39
C LYS A 459 -12.39 -15.56 -30.96
N SER A 460 -13.56 -15.72 -31.58
CA SER A 460 -14.36 -14.57 -32.00
C SER A 460 -14.75 -13.75 -30.77
N PRO A 461 -14.46 -12.44 -30.74
CA PRO A 461 -14.73 -11.62 -29.57
C PRO A 461 -16.25 -11.46 -29.34
N SER A 462 -16.68 -11.46 -28.06
CA SER A 462 -18.00 -10.97 -27.67
C SER A 462 -18.12 -9.47 -27.94
N SER A 463 -19.34 -8.92 -27.92
CA SER A 463 -19.52 -7.46 -28.09
C SER A 463 -18.71 -6.63 -27.08
N THR A 464 -18.63 -7.07 -25.83
CA THR A 464 -17.82 -6.44 -24.78
C THR A 464 -16.33 -6.47 -25.12
N CYS A 465 -15.81 -7.66 -25.52
CA CYS A 465 -14.42 -7.79 -25.94
C CYS A 465 -14.10 -6.93 -27.18
N SER A 466 -15.00 -6.89 -28.18
CA SER A 466 -14.81 -6.03 -29.35
C SER A 466 -14.64 -4.57 -28.94
N SER A 467 -15.51 -4.06 -28.06
CA SER A 467 -15.42 -2.68 -27.59
C SER A 467 -14.11 -2.37 -26.84
N LEU A 468 -13.63 -3.30 -26.00
CA LEU A 468 -12.37 -3.13 -25.27
C LEU A 468 -11.16 -3.17 -26.21
N LEU A 469 -11.12 -4.09 -27.15
CA LEU A 469 -10.05 -4.23 -28.13
C LEU A 469 -10.01 -3.03 -29.09
N ASP A 470 -11.17 -2.55 -29.54
CA ASP A 470 -11.29 -1.36 -30.39
C ASP A 470 -10.81 -0.09 -29.65
N ALA A 471 -11.13 0.02 -28.35
CA ALA A 471 -10.63 1.11 -27.52
C ALA A 471 -9.10 1.08 -27.39
N ALA A 472 -8.50 -0.10 -27.16
CA ALA A 472 -7.04 -0.28 -27.08
C ALA A 472 -6.36 -0.04 -28.44
N GLY A 473 -7.05 -0.30 -29.53
CA GLY A 473 -6.53 -0.24 -30.91
C GLY A 473 -5.62 -1.41 -31.25
N ALA A 474 -5.33 -1.56 -32.54
CA ALA A 474 -4.54 -2.69 -33.06
C ALA A 474 -3.13 -2.80 -32.45
N GLU A 475 -2.52 -1.68 -32.13
CA GLU A 475 -1.19 -1.58 -31.51
C GLU A 475 -1.23 -1.65 -29.98
N GLY A 476 -2.42 -1.56 -29.35
CA GLY A 476 -2.56 -1.50 -27.91
C GLY A 476 -2.01 -0.21 -27.29
N THR A 477 -1.96 0.89 -28.04
CA THR A 477 -1.34 2.16 -27.60
C THR A 477 -2.35 3.25 -27.21
N ARG A 478 -3.65 2.96 -27.32
CA ARG A 478 -4.71 3.91 -26.98
C ARG A 478 -5.12 3.76 -25.51
N ALA A 479 -5.46 4.86 -24.88
CA ALA A 479 -5.96 4.81 -23.51
C ALA A 479 -7.34 4.12 -23.44
N VAL A 480 -7.44 3.03 -22.70
CA VAL A 480 -8.71 2.37 -22.37
C VAL A 480 -9.26 2.99 -21.10
N THR A 481 -10.31 3.80 -21.23
CA THR A 481 -10.97 4.50 -20.12
C THR A 481 -12.10 3.71 -19.46
N ALA A 482 -12.45 2.55 -20.02
CA ALA A 482 -13.44 1.67 -19.42
C ALA A 482 -12.94 1.21 -18.04
N SER A 483 -13.60 1.69 -17.00
CA SER A 483 -13.38 1.15 -15.65
C SER A 483 -13.63 -0.35 -15.69
N PRO A 484 -12.85 -1.15 -14.94
CA PRO A 484 -13.21 -2.53 -14.70
C PRO A 484 -14.66 -2.53 -14.25
N THR A 485 -15.53 -3.29 -14.93
CA THR A 485 -16.92 -3.42 -14.52
C THR A 485 -16.93 -3.92 -13.09
N GLY A 486 -17.29 -3.04 -12.15
CA GLY A 486 -17.16 -3.27 -10.73
C GLY A 486 -17.69 -4.63 -10.34
N GLY A 487 -16.81 -5.52 -9.90
CA GLY A 487 -17.16 -6.73 -9.19
C GLY A 487 -18.11 -7.68 -9.90
N SER A 488 -17.84 -8.08 -11.13
CA SER A 488 -18.19 -9.44 -11.51
C SER A 488 -17.22 -10.36 -10.81
N VAL A 489 -17.58 -10.69 -9.57
CA VAL A 489 -17.14 -11.93 -8.94
C VAL A 489 -17.30 -13.00 -10.00
N LEU A 490 -16.21 -13.60 -10.43
CA LEU A 490 -16.25 -14.83 -11.21
C LEU A 490 -16.94 -15.87 -10.33
N ASN A 491 -18.26 -15.91 -10.36
CA ASN A 491 -19.03 -17.09 -10.00
C ASN A 491 -18.73 -18.17 -11.05
N SER A 492 -17.59 -18.80 -10.91
CA SER A 492 -17.42 -20.13 -11.47
C SER A 492 -18.35 -21.06 -10.71
N PRO A 493 -19.22 -21.81 -11.40
CA PRO A 493 -20.00 -22.83 -10.72
C PRO A 493 -19.01 -23.87 -10.15
N SER A 494 -19.00 -24.00 -8.84
CA SER A 494 -18.30 -25.05 -8.13
C SER A 494 -18.80 -26.40 -8.62
N SER A 495 -18.03 -27.07 -9.45
CA SER A 495 -18.10 -28.52 -9.55
C SER A 495 -16.95 -29.09 -8.73
N SER A 496 -17.31 -29.54 -7.55
CA SER A 496 -16.44 -30.25 -6.64
C SER A 496 -15.89 -31.53 -7.28
N THR A 497 -14.58 -31.65 -7.39
CA THR A 497 -13.87 -32.92 -7.10
C THR A 497 -12.44 -32.55 -6.74
N GLY A 498 -12.03 -32.95 -5.53
CA GLY A 498 -10.76 -32.62 -4.96
C GLY A 498 -9.58 -33.28 -5.67
N ALA A 499 -8.54 -32.50 -5.82
CA ALA A 499 -7.15 -32.95 -5.77
C ALA A 499 -6.32 -31.73 -5.38
N ALA A 500 -5.73 -31.79 -4.21
CA ALA A 500 -4.73 -30.81 -3.79
C ALA A 500 -3.53 -30.89 -4.73
N HIS A 501 -3.31 -29.85 -5.52
CA HIS A 501 -2.03 -29.66 -6.19
C HIS A 501 -1.18 -28.71 -5.35
N PRO A 502 0.09 -29.01 -5.12
CA PRO A 502 0.97 -28.10 -4.39
C PRO A 502 1.17 -26.82 -5.19
N MET A 503 1.03 -25.68 -4.52
CA MET A 503 1.37 -24.36 -5.06
C MET A 503 2.78 -24.40 -5.65
N ALA A 504 2.89 -24.08 -6.93
CA ALA A 504 4.17 -23.84 -7.55
C ALA A 504 4.76 -22.54 -6.98
N THR A 505 5.74 -22.67 -6.10
CA THR A 505 6.51 -21.56 -5.59
C THR A 505 7.28 -20.92 -6.73
N VAL A 506 6.95 -19.67 -7.05
CA VAL A 506 7.75 -18.84 -7.94
C VAL A 506 9.07 -18.55 -7.24
N SER A 507 10.15 -19.15 -7.71
CA SER A 507 11.50 -18.86 -7.22
C SER A 507 11.90 -17.47 -7.70
N SER A 508 11.86 -16.48 -6.80
CA SER A 508 12.41 -15.16 -7.06
C SER A 508 13.92 -15.24 -7.25
N VAL A 509 14.41 -14.55 -8.27
CA VAL A 509 15.84 -14.37 -8.52
C VAL A 509 16.48 -13.68 -7.31
N ASN A 510 17.58 -14.26 -6.83
CA ASN A 510 18.35 -13.88 -5.66
C ASN A 510 18.93 -12.45 -5.80
N ILE A 511 18.22 -11.42 -5.32
CA ILE A 511 18.75 -10.05 -5.14
C ILE A 511 18.76 -9.67 -3.64
N GLY A 512 18.34 -10.56 -2.75
CA GLY A 512 18.05 -10.27 -1.33
C GLY A 512 19.26 -9.89 -0.46
N LEU A 513 20.50 -10.21 -0.82
CA LEU A 513 21.69 -9.89 -0.03
C LEU A 513 22.17 -8.44 -0.21
N TRP A 514 21.77 -7.78 -1.29
CA TRP A 514 22.10 -6.37 -1.52
C TRP A 514 21.08 -5.40 -0.91
N GLN A 515 19.83 -5.84 -0.68
CA GLN A 515 18.81 -4.98 -0.09
C GLN A 515 18.99 -4.79 1.42
N LEU A 516 19.39 -5.82 2.16
CA LEU A 516 19.74 -5.67 3.60
C LEU A 516 20.98 -4.78 3.79
N GLY A 517 21.95 -4.87 2.88
CA GLY A 517 23.12 -3.97 2.84
C GLY A 517 22.74 -2.52 2.54
N ALA A 518 21.73 -2.28 1.69
CA ALA A 518 21.29 -0.93 1.34
C ALA A 518 20.53 -0.24 2.49
N TYR A 519 19.70 -0.97 3.25
CA TYR A 519 19.02 -0.41 4.44
C TYR A 519 19.99 -0.01 5.54
N ALA A 520 21.02 -0.83 5.80
CA ALA A 520 22.06 -0.50 6.78
C ALA A 520 22.98 0.63 6.30
N VAL A 521 23.31 0.68 5.00
CA VAL A 521 24.22 1.70 4.42
C VAL A 521 23.52 3.04 4.23
N THR A 522 22.24 3.08 3.85
CA THR A 522 21.51 4.37 3.74
C THR A 522 21.28 5.03 5.09
N ALA A 523 21.00 4.26 6.16
CA ALA A 523 20.98 4.79 7.52
C ALA A 523 22.36 5.30 7.97
N PHE A 524 23.44 4.64 7.55
CA PHE A 524 24.81 5.05 7.87
C PHE A 524 25.29 6.26 7.06
N VAL A 525 24.96 6.35 5.77
CA VAL A 525 25.42 7.46 4.92
C VAL A 525 24.63 8.75 5.18
N ALA A 526 23.34 8.66 5.47
CA ALA A 526 22.55 9.83 5.87
C ALA A 526 23.00 10.40 7.24
N GLY A 527 23.48 9.55 8.16
CA GLY A 527 24.01 9.97 9.46
C GLY A 527 25.42 10.61 9.39
N PHE A 528 26.26 10.20 8.46
CA PHE A 528 27.65 10.70 8.37
C PHE A 528 27.80 11.95 7.51
N GLY A 529 26.89 12.21 6.56
CA GLY A 529 26.94 13.42 5.73
C GLY A 529 26.63 14.72 6.45
N MET A 530 26.06 14.68 7.67
CA MET A 530 25.67 15.86 8.46
C MET A 530 26.69 16.26 9.54
N ILE A 531 27.84 15.58 9.65
CA ILE A 531 28.88 15.90 10.65
C ILE A 531 30.02 16.73 10.04
N LEU A 532 30.04 16.97 8.72
CA LEU A 532 31.10 17.71 8.02
C LEU A 532 30.63 18.95 7.24
N LEU A 533 29.53 19.58 7.66
CA LEU A 533 29.17 20.94 7.20
C LEU A 533 28.84 21.82 8.39
#